data_15b654b73c52ac24ca2f0d0d426ae86e
#
_entry.id   15b654b73c52ac24ca2f0d0d426ae86e
#
_cell.length_a   1.000
_cell.length_b   1.000
_cell.length_c   1.000
_cell.angle_alpha   90.00
_cell.angle_beta   90.00
_cell.angle_gamma   90.00
#
_symmetry.space_group_name_H-M   'P 1'
#
loop_
_entity.id
_entity.type
_entity.pdbx_description
1 polymer ?
#
loop_
_entity_poly.entity_id
_entity_poly.type
_entity_poly.pdbx_seq_one_letter_code
_entity_poly.pdbx_strand_id
1 'polypeptide(L)'
;ASLRGDWGQIIVKDGCNIQDNCIIHIFPGKDVVLEENAHIGHGAIIHGANIGKNSLIGMNSVVMDDANIGDECIIGALCFVKGEMQIPNRKIVMGNPAQIKGDVSDKMLDWKIKGTELYQELPKECRKLMKECVPLTTMEENRKEKQKIIFETWKKSQ
;
A
#
# COMPACT_ATOMS: atom_id res chain seq x y z
N ALA A 1 4.63 -1.88 -10.55
CA ALA A 1 5.61 -2.05 -9.46
C ALA A 1 6.85 -2.79 -9.98
N SER A 2 8.00 -2.58 -9.32
CA SER A 2 9.26 -3.29 -9.59
C SER A 2 9.70 -4.00 -8.31
N LEU A 3 9.79 -5.34 -8.35
CA LEU A 3 10.23 -6.18 -7.25
C LEU A 3 11.52 -6.87 -7.67
N ARG A 4 12.62 -6.60 -6.95
CA ARG A 4 13.93 -7.11 -7.30
C ARG A 4 14.63 -7.74 -6.09
N GLY A 5 14.68 -9.08 -6.05
CA GLY A 5 15.21 -9.91 -4.98
C GLY A 5 16.57 -10.53 -5.29
N ASP A 6 17.50 -9.78 -5.91
CA ASP A 6 18.78 -10.29 -6.40
C ASP A 6 19.74 -10.73 -5.27
N TRP A 7 19.54 -10.26 -4.03
CA TRP A 7 20.46 -10.56 -2.92
C TRP A 7 19.76 -11.13 -1.67
N GLY A 8 18.46 -11.42 -1.76
CA GLY A 8 17.67 -12.00 -0.68
C GLY A 8 16.26 -12.30 -1.17
N GLN A 9 15.30 -12.45 -0.26
CA GLN A 9 13.94 -12.83 -0.59
C GLN A 9 12.99 -11.65 -0.46
N ILE A 10 12.01 -11.58 -1.36
CA ILE A 10 10.82 -10.75 -1.22
C ILE A 10 9.65 -11.69 -0.99
N ILE A 11 9.12 -11.71 0.22
CA ILE A 11 8.03 -12.57 0.64
C ILE A 11 6.76 -11.73 0.69
N VAL A 12 5.82 -12.03 -0.19
CA VAL A 12 4.52 -11.34 -0.25
C VAL A 12 3.45 -12.34 0.14
N LYS A 13 2.84 -12.13 1.30
CA LYS A 13 1.78 -13.01 1.81
C LYS A 13 0.42 -12.70 1.20
N ASP A 14 -0.58 -13.50 1.56
CA ASP A 14 -1.91 -13.45 0.97
C ASP A 14 -2.61 -12.09 1.17
N GLY A 15 -3.36 -11.68 0.16
CA GLY A 15 -4.17 -10.47 0.20
C GLY A 15 -3.40 -9.16 0.10
N CYS A 16 -2.06 -9.18 -0.02
CA CYS A 16 -1.29 -7.97 -0.24
C CYS A 16 -1.62 -7.31 -1.57
N ASN A 17 -1.54 -5.97 -1.61
CA ASN A 17 -1.53 -5.24 -2.87
C ASN A 17 -0.32 -4.31 -2.93
N ILE A 18 0.32 -4.28 -4.08
CA ILE A 18 1.50 -3.47 -4.39
C ILE A 18 1.15 -2.64 -5.61
N GLN A 19 0.92 -1.36 -5.40
CA GLN A 19 0.35 -0.48 -6.41
C GLN A 19 1.38 -0.01 -7.44
N ASP A 20 0.93 0.81 -8.40
CA ASP A 20 1.76 1.24 -9.51
C ASP A 20 2.99 2.02 -9.02
N ASN A 21 4.10 1.87 -9.74
CA ASN A 21 5.37 2.55 -9.49
C ASN A 21 6.02 2.25 -8.13
N CYS A 22 5.51 1.28 -7.34
CA CYS A 22 6.21 0.83 -6.15
C CYS A 22 7.54 0.17 -6.51
N ILE A 23 8.52 0.34 -5.64
CA ILE A 23 9.81 -0.33 -5.72
C ILE A 23 10.00 -1.14 -4.44
N ILE A 24 10.26 -2.45 -4.59
CA ILE A 24 10.63 -3.32 -3.48
C ILE A 24 12.00 -3.91 -3.80
N HIS A 25 12.95 -3.65 -2.93
CA HIS A 25 14.32 -4.13 -3.06
C HIS A 25 14.90 -4.49 -1.69
N ILE A 26 16.03 -5.14 -1.70
CA ILE A 26 16.67 -5.67 -0.50
C ILE A 26 18.15 -5.31 -0.46
N PHE A 27 18.68 -5.23 0.76
CA PHE A 27 20.12 -5.20 0.99
C PHE A 27 20.68 -6.63 1.05
N PRO A 28 21.93 -6.89 0.62
CA PRO A 28 22.51 -8.23 0.67
C PRO A 28 22.39 -8.91 2.04
N GLY A 29 21.85 -10.13 2.06
CA GLY A 29 21.64 -10.92 3.27
C GLY A 29 20.43 -10.52 4.11
N LYS A 30 19.53 -9.70 3.57
CA LYS A 30 18.27 -9.30 4.18
C LYS A 30 17.09 -9.80 3.36
N ASP A 31 15.91 -9.84 3.97
CA ASP A 31 14.66 -10.15 3.31
C ASP A 31 13.68 -8.97 3.46
N VAL A 32 12.72 -8.89 2.57
CA VAL A 32 11.53 -8.06 2.73
C VAL A 32 10.34 -8.98 2.95
N VAL A 33 9.58 -8.72 4.00
CA VAL A 33 8.34 -9.45 4.28
C VAL A 33 7.16 -8.50 4.27
N LEU A 34 6.20 -8.77 3.39
CA LEU A 34 4.88 -8.13 3.43
C LEU A 34 3.90 -9.15 4.02
N GLU A 35 3.46 -8.89 5.23
CA GLU A 35 2.49 -9.74 5.93
C GLU A 35 1.09 -9.64 5.30
N GLU A 36 0.18 -10.54 5.70
CA GLU A 36 -1.16 -10.67 5.10
C GLU A 36 -1.90 -9.34 5.05
N ASN A 37 -2.51 -9.05 3.91
CA ASN A 37 -3.27 -7.83 3.63
C ASN A 37 -2.46 -6.52 3.76
N ALA A 38 -1.14 -6.57 3.69
CA ALA A 38 -0.32 -5.36 3.60
C ALA A 38 -0.69 -4.58 2.32
N HIS A 39 -0.82 -3.26 2.45
CA HIS A 39 -1.29 -2.36 1.40
C HIS A 39 -0.20 -1.35 1.10
N ILE A 40 0.46 -1.49 -0.04
CA ILE A 40 1.57 -0.64 -0.46
C ILE A 40 1.07 0.36 -1.50
N GLY A 41 0.91 1.61 -1.08
CA GLY A 41 0.37 2.70 -1.90
C GLY A 41 1.32 3.11 -3.04
N HIS A 42 0.74 3.68 -4.09
CA HIS A 42 1.45 4.07 -5.32
C HIS A 42 2.78 4.78 -5.05
N GLY A 43 3.82 4.35 -5.74
CA GLY A 43 5.14 4.97 -5.71
C GLY A 43 5.94 4.75 -4.42
N ALA A 44 5.43 3.97 -3.45
CA ALA A 44 6.17 3.68 -2.23
C ALA A 44 7.42 2.85 -2.52
N ILE A 45 8.46 3.07 -1.72
CA ILE A 45 9.72 2.34 -1.77
C ILE A 45 9.88 1.57 -0.46
N ILE A 46 10.00 0.24 -0.57
CA ILE A 46 10.29 -0.65 0.54
C ILE A 46 11.67 -1.26 0.30
N HIS A 47 12.61 -0.97 1.18
CA HIS A 47 13.98 -1.44 1.06
C HIS A 47 14.40 -2.16 2.33
N GLY A 48 14.56 -3.49 2.27
CA GLY A 48 15.03 -4.31 3.38
C GLY A 48 14.18 -4.26 4.66
N ALA A 49 12.88 -4.04 4.57
CA ALA A 49 12.01 -3.81 5.71
C ALA A 49 10.88 -4.84 5.81
N ASN A 50 10.29 -4.97 7.00
CA ASN A 50 9.13 -5.80 7.27
C ASN A 50 7.89 -4.94 7.46
N ILE A 51 6.80 -5.34 6.81
CA ILE A 51 5.50 -4.65 6.87
C ILE A 51 4.48 -5.59 7.49
N GLY A 52 3.99 -5.24 8.66
CA GLY A 52 3.03 -6.03 9.44
C GLY A 52 1.67 -6.19 8.77
N LYS A 53 0.90 -7.14 9.32
CA LYS A 53 -0.43 -7.51 8.83
C LYS A 53 -1.33 -6.30 8.73
N ASN A 54 -2.08 -6.26 7.65
CA ASN A 54 -3.13 -5.27 7.47
C ASN A 54 -2.64 -3.82 7.65
N SER A 55 -1.34 -3.55 7.44
CA SER A 55 -0.77 -2.21 7.51
C SER A 55 -0.86 -1.50 6.16
N LEU A 56 -0.98 -0.17 6.20
CA LEU A 56 -1.02 0.71 5.03
C LEU A 56 0.27 1.53 4.96
N ILE A 57 0.99 1.39 3.87
CA ILE A 57 2.10 2.29 3.50
C ILE A 57 1.56 3.31 2.51
N GLY A 58 1.59 4.58 2.89
CA GLY A 58 1.06 5.68 2.09
C GLY A 58 1.86 5.92 0.81
N MET A 59 1.24 6.60 -0.14
CA MET A 59 1.82 6.91 -1.45
C MET A 59 3.16 7.66 -1.31
N ASN A 60 4.15 7.27 -2.15
CA ASN A 60 5.49 7.87 -2.19
C ASN A 60 6.23 7.87 -0.84
N SER A 61 5.87 7.00 0.08
CA SER A 61 6.62 6.80 1.32
C SER A 61 7.87 5.96 1.05
N VAL A 62 8.89 6.17 1.86
CA VAL A 62 10.14 5.40 1.82
C VAL A 62 10.32 4.71 3.16
N VAL A 63 10.47 3.38 3.15
CA VAL A 63 10.75 2.55 4.33
C VAL A 63 12.09 1.88 4.13
N MET A 64 13.05 2.18 5.02
CA MET A 64 14.45 1.79 4.88
C MET A 64 14.76 0.49 5.63
N ASP A 65 15.97 0.00 5.39
CA ASP A 65 16.49 -1.28 5.88
C ASP A 65 16.28 -1.49 7.37
N ASP A 66 15.95 -2.74 7.70
CA ASP A 66 15.73 -3.19 9.08
C ASP A 66 14.60 -2.46 9.83
N ALA A 67 13.86 -1.59 9.15
CA ALA A 67 12.64 -1.02 9.72
C ALA A 67 11.57 -2.12 9.86
N ASN A 68 10.88 -2.11 10.98
CA ASN A 68 9.80 -3.05 11.24
C ASN A 68 8.52 -2.28 11.54
N ILE A 69 7.56 -2.39 10.64
CA ILE A 69 6.23 -1.82 10.79
C ILE A 69 5.34 -2.89 11.41
N GLY A 70 4.80 -2.61 12.58
CA GLY A 70 3.85 -3.51 13.25
C GLY A 70 2.54 -3.69 12.49
N ASP A 71 1.66 -4.52 13.03
CA ASP A 71 0.37 -4.81 12.44
C ASP A 71 -0.58 -3.60 12.53
N GLU A 72 -1.49 -3.49 11.56
CA GLU A 72 -2.57 -2.50 11.54
C GLU A 72 -2.10 -1.05 11.63
N CYS A 73 -0.88 -0.76 11.18
CA CYS A 73 -0.31 0.58 11.13
C CYS A 73 -0.78 1.36 9.90
N ILE A 74 -0.81 2.68 10.03
CA ILE A 74 -1.03 3.61 8.92
C ILE A 74 0.18 4.54 8.81
N ILE A 75 0.99 4.32 7.78
CA ILE A 75 2.09 5.21 7.41
C ILE A 75 1.55 6.23 6.41
N GLY A 76 1.62 7.51 6.74
CA GLY A 76 1.11 8.58 5.89
C GLY A 76 1.89 8.72 4.59
N ALA A 77 1.28 9.32 3.58
CA ALA A 77 1.95 9.60 2.31
C ALA A 77 3.20 10.48 2.51
N LEU A 78 4.23 10.32 1.65
CA LEU A 78 5.49 11.07 1.70
C LEU A 78 6.29 10.88 3.01
N CYS A 79 6.01 9.82 3.75
CA CYS A 79 6.68 9.52 5.01
C CYS A 79 8.05 8.90 4.75
N PHE A 80 9.07 9.32 5.51
CA PHE A 80 10.40 8.70 5.49
C PHE A 80 10.64 7.94 6.79
N VAL A 81 10.47 6.63 6.76
CA VAL A 81 10.79 5.71 7.86
C VAL A 81 12.26 5.33 7.73
N LYS A 82 13.06 5.84 8.66
CA LYS A 82 14.51 5.57 8.68
C LYS A 82 14.79 4.11 9.01
N GLY A 83 15.98 3.67 8.64
CA GLY A 83 16.46 2.31 8.94
C GLY A 83 16.38 1.97 10.43
N GLU A 84 16.17 0.70 10.73
CA GLU A 84 16.09 0.12 12.07
C GLU A 84 14.90 0.63 12.94
N MET A 85 14.04 1.51 12.40
CA MET A 85 12.91 2.06 13.16
C MET A 85 11.90 0.95 13.47
N GLN A 86 11.59 0.78 14.76
CA GLN A 86 10.59 -0.17 15.24
C GLN A 86 9.28 0.56 15.52
N ILE A 87 8.25 0.25 14.75
CA ILE A 87 6.92 0.86 14.88
C ILE A 87 5.98 -0.20 15.47
N PRO A 88 5.47 0.00 16.69
CA PRO A 88 4.52 -0.92 17.32
C PRO A 88 3.22 -1.02 16.54
N ASN A 89 2.43 -2.07 16.81
CA ASN A 89 1.12 -2.27 16.20
C ASN A 89 0.20 -1.06 16.40
N ARG A 90 -0.71 -0.85 15.43
CA ARG A 90 -1.79 0.13 15.48
C ARG A 90 -1.32 1.58 15.62
N LYS A 91 -0.20 1.96 15.01
CA LYS A 91 0.31 3.34 15.05
C LYS A 91 0.05 4.10 13.75
N ILE A 92 -0.27 5.37 13.92
CA ILE A 92 -0.28 6.37 12.84
C ILE A 92 1.10 7.02 12.82
N VAL A 93 1.77 6.95 11.67
CA VAL A 93 3.12 7.48 11.50
C VAL A 93 3.15 8.44 10.32
N MET A 94 3.72 9.62 10.51
CA MET A 94 3.76 10.66 9.48
C MET A 94 5.07 11.43 9.53
N GLY A 95 5.41 12.03 8.40
CA GLY A 95 6.46 13.03 8.27
C GLY A 95 7.77 12.51 7.71
N ASN A 96 8.65 13.45 7.44
CA ASN A 96 10.04 13.25 7.02
C ASN A 96 10.96 14.08 7.93
N PRO A 97 11.66 13.45 8.90
CA PRO A 97 11.63 12.04 9.26
C PRO A 97 10.31 11.58 9.92
N ALA A 98 10.02 10.30 9.82
CA ALA A 98 8.83 9.67 10.37
C ALA A 98 8.70 9.82 11.89
N GLN A 99 7.50 10.12 12.37
CA GLN A 99 7.18 10.21 13.78
C GLN A 99 5.82 9.55 14.05
N ILE A 100 5.71 8.83 15.15
CA ILE A 100 4.43 8.31 15.64
C ILE A 100 3.57 9.50 16.07
N LYS A 101 2.36 9.62 15.50
CA LYS A 101 1.43 10.73 15.75
C LYS A 101 0.21 10.33 16.57
N GLY A 102 -0.04 9.05 16.74
CA GLY A 102 -1.19 8.54 17.48
C GLY A 102 -1.46 7.07 17.22
N ASP A 103 -2.62 6.64 17.63
CA ASP A 103 -3.09 5.27 17.46
C ASP A 103 -4.15 5.18 16.37
N VAL A 104 -4.16 4.03 15.66
CA VAL A 104 -5.19 3.70 14.67
C VAL A 104 -6.46 3.30 15.42
N SER A 105 -7.55 4.04 15.23
CA SER A 105 -8.86 3.68 15.76
C SER A 105 -9.51 2.54 14.98
N ASP A 106 -10.46 1.84 15.57
CA ASP A 106 -11.21 0.76 14.90
C ASP A 106 -11.91 1.28 13.62
N LYS A 107 -12.47 2.48 13.68
CA LYS A 107 -13.09 3.12 12.51
C LYS A 107 -12.09 3.36 11.37
N MET A 108 -10.85 3.76 11.68
CA MET A 108 -9.79 3.93 10.67
C MET A 108 -9.37 2.59 10.09
N LEU A 109 -9.27 1.57 10.93
CA LEU A 109 -8.93 0.22 10.52
C LEU A 109 -10.00 -0.35 9.58
N ASP A 110 -11.29 -0.23 9.90
CA ASP A 110 -12.40 -0.65 9.06
C ASP A 110 -12.37 0.03 7.68
N TRP A 111 -12.11 1.35 7.68
CA TRP A 111 -11.95 2.11 6.44
C TRP A 111 -10.78 1.56 5.59
N LYS A 112 -9.64 1.30 6.21
CA LYS A 112 -8.46 0.73 5.53
C LYS A 112 -8.76 -0.66 4.97
N ILE A 113 -9.41 -1.53 5.74
CA ILE A 113 -9.78 -2.89 5.31
C ILE A 113 -10.64 -2.83 4.04
N LYS A 114 -11.70 -2.03 4.04
CA LYS A 114 -12.57 -1.84 2.86
C LYS A 114 -11.78 -1.33 1.64
N GLY A 115 -10.84 -0.41 1.85
CA GLY A 115 -9.96 0.05 0.77
C GLY A 115 -9.07 -1.07 0.23
N THR A 116 -8.56 -1.96 1.08
CA THR A 116 -7.75 -3.11 0.66
C THR A 116 -8.58 -4.13 -0.13
N GLU A 117 -9.80 -4.42 0.31
CA GLU A 117 -10.74 -5.34 -0.37
C GLU A 117 -11.02 -4.88 -1.82
N LEU A 118 -11.17 -3.57 -2.05
CA LEU A 118 -11.34 -3.04 -3.41
C LEU A 118 -10.14 -3.40 -4.32
N TYR A 119 -8.93 -3.29 -3.79
CA TYR A 119 -7.72 -3.66 -4.56
C TYR A 119 -7.59 -5.18 -4.74
N GLN A 120 -8.12 -5.99 -3.84
CA GLN A 120 -8.14 -7.45 -3.97
C GLN A 120 -9.15 -7.92 -5.04
N GLU A 121 -10.28 -7.20 -5.20
CA GLU A 121 -11.26 -7.49 -6.25
C GLU A 121 -10.84 -6.96 -7.63
N LEU A 122 -10.12 -5.84 -7.69
CA LEU A 122 -9.73 -5.19 -8.94
C LEU A 122 -9.06 -6.11 -9.97
N PRO A 123 -8.10 -6.99 -9.63
CA PRO A 123 -7.49 -7.89 -10.60
C PRO A 123 -8.48 -8.91 -11.17
N LYS A 124 -9.46 -9.33 -10.40
CA LYS A 124 -10.52 -10.25 -10.86
C LYS A 124 -11.43 -9.56 -11.88
N GLU A 125 -11.80 -8.31 -11.60
CA GLU A 125 -12.58 -7.49 -12.52
C GLU A 125 -11.80 -7.17 -13.81
N CYS A 126 -10.53 -6.79 -13.68
CA CYS A 126 -9.66 -6.53 -14.82
C CYS A 126 -9.59 -7.75 -15.77
N ARG A 127 -9.38 -8.94 -15.24
CA ARG A 127 -9.35 -10.18 -16.05
C ARG A 127 -10.64 -10.42 -16.83
N LYS A 128 -11.79 -10.00 -16.28
CA LYS A 128 -13.11 -10.19 -16.93
C LYS A 128 -13.44 -9.09 -17.93
N LEU A 129 -13.03 -7.86 -17.65
CA LEU A 129 -13.53 -6.67 -18.33
C LEU A 129 -12.53 -6.04 -19.28
N MET A 130 -11.23 -6.25 -19.09
CA MET A 130 -10.21 -5.71 -19.99
C MET A 130 -10.29 -6.36 -21.36
N LYS A 131 -10.36 -5.52 -22.39
CA LYS A 131 -10.38 -5.91 -23.80
C LYS A 131 -9.38 -5.04 -24.55
N GLU A 132 -8.74 -5.63 -25.54
CA GLU A 132 -7.99 -4.87 -26.52
C GLU A 132 -8.91 -3.85 -27.21
N CYS A 133 -8.48 -2.62 -27.32
CA CYS A 133 -9.25 -1.55 -27.93
C CYS A 133 -8.36 -0.54 -28.65
N VAL A 134 -8.95 0.15 -29.61
CA VAL A 134 -8.33 1.32 -30.27
C VAL A 134 -8.57 2.54 -29.36
N PRO A 135 -7.59 3.44 -29.19
CA PRO A 135 -7.79 4.67 -28.43
C PRO A 135 -8.98 5.47 -28.99
N LEU A 136 -9.81 5.98 -28.09
CA LEU A 136 -10.95 6.83 -28.46
C LEU A 136 -10.44 8.16 -29.00
N THR A 137 -10.99 8.59 -30.14
CA THR A 137 -10.70 9.92 -30.73
C THR A 137 -11.60 11.02 -30.15
N THR A 138 -12.73 10.64 -29.57
CA THR A 138 -13.67 11.56 -28.91
C THR A 138 -14.15 10.95 -27.58
N MET A 139 -14.56 11.78 -26.64
CA MET A 139 -15.12 11.31 -25.38
C MET A 139 -16.51 10.70 -25.60
N GLU A 140 -16.74 9.53 -25.03
CA GLU A 140 -18.07 8.90 -25.02
C GLU A 140 -19.06 9.76 -24.21
N GLU A 141 -20.27 9.89 -24.70
CA GLU A 141 -21.38 10.47 -23.93
C GLU A 141 -21.66 9.63 -22.67
N ASN A 142 -22.01 10.30 -21.57
CA ASN A 142 -22.38 9.67 -20.29
C ASN A 142 -21.27 8.80 -19.65
N ARG A 143 -19.99 9.05 -19.97
CA ARG A 143 -18.87 8.27 -19.42
C ARG A 143 -18.84 8.26 -17.87
N LYS A 144 -19.21 9.34 -17.21
CA LYS A 144 -19.27 9.44 -15.74
C LYS A 144 -20.31 8.50 -15.12
N GLU A 145 -21.42 8.24 -15.82
CA GLU A 145 -22.50 7.37 -15.35
C GLU A 145 -22.12 5.88 -15.35
N LYS A 146 -21.05 5.54 -16.06
CA LYS A 146 -20.51 4.16 -16.11
C LYS A 146 -19.69 3.80 -14.87
N GLN A 147 -19.34 4.77 -14.03
CA GLN A 147 -18.57 4.54 -12.80
C GLN A 147 -19.50 4.00 -11.70
N LYS A 148 -19.33 2.75 -11.32
CA LYS A 148 -20.18 2.04 -10.34
C LYS A 148 -19.60 1.95 -8.93
N ILE A 149 -18.32 2.27 -8.73
CA ILE A 149 -17.66 2.16 -7.44
C ILE A 149 -17.50 3.54 -6.84
N ILE A 150 -18.05 3.75 -5.65
CA ILE A 150 -17.86 4.96 -4.85
C ILE A 150 -17.14 4.54 -3.58
N PHE A 151 -15.92 5.04 -3.39
CA PHE A 151 -15.16 4.89 -2.15
C PHE A 151 -14.83 6.28 -1.62
N GLU A 152 -15.26 6.57 -0.38
CA GLU A 152 -15.03 7.87 0.23
C GLU A 152 -13.68 7.95 0.92
N THR A 153 -13.04 9.11 0.80
CA THR A 153 -11.81 9.38 1.53
C THR A 153 -12.10 9.42 3.04
N TRP A 154 -11.10 9.08 3.86
CA TRP A 154 -11.22 9.06 5.32
C TRP A 154 -11.93 10.30 5.89
N LYS A 155 -11.58 11.52 5.42
CA LYS A 155 -12.21 12.77 5.88
C LYS A 155 -13.70 12.86 5.60
N LYS A 156 -14.19 12.21 4.55
CA LYS A 156 -15.63 12.22 4.19
C LYS A 156 -16.40 11.09 4.87
N SER A 157 -15.72 10.05 5.32
CA SER A 157 -16.32 8.89 6.00
C SER A 157 -16.55 9.14 7.50
N GLN A 158 -16.12 10.28 8.04
CA GLN A 158 -16.37 10.71 9.41
C GLN A 158 -17.73 11.40 9.55
#